data_ca2788bdbef0662af83dbbf939a19ccc
#
_entry.id   ca2788bdbef0662af83dbbf939a19ccc
#
_cell.length_a   1.000
_cell.length_b   1.000
_cell.length_c   1.000
_cell.angle_alpha   90.00
_cell.angle_beta   90.00
_cell.angle_gamma   90.00
#
_symmetry.space_group_name_H-M   'P 1'
#
loop_
_entity.id
_entity.type
_entity.pdbx_description
1 polymer ?
#
loop_
_entity_poly.entity_id
_entity_poly.type
_entity_poly.pdbx_seq_one_letter_code
_entity_poly.pdbx_strand_id
1 'polypeptide(L)'
;LCAWFAVPDGAEAGSGRRVAVLAFDADNTLVVGRSLPFTRSYPSLTVTHAQAHLFEREVWEQHGVIPEGHPWLKPVRSSAGTAPANGTFFRVDGAEVHEVAVGPIHAGIIEPGHFRFQCAGEEVLHLEIALGYQHRGVERALPGGPHRATMSQMETVSGDATIAHATAYATVLEALCGAEAPLRSQWLRALALELERLANHVGDLGGLANDVAFLPTAAACGKIRGDFLNLPDLVCGN
;
A
#
# COMPACT_ATOMS: atom_id res chain seq x y z
N LEU A 1 -11.00 -9.76 0.19
CA LEU A 1 -11.21 -8.31 0.32
C LEU A 1 -10.03 -7.59 -0.33
N CYS A 2 -10.27 -6.84 -1.41
CA CYS A 2 -9.24 -6.04 -2.08
C CYS A 2 -9.14 -4.63 -1.50
N ALA A 3 -10.28 -4.02 -1.18
CA ALA A 3 -10.33 -2.70 -0.58
C ALA A 3 -11.58 -2.53 0.30
N TRP A 4 -11.44 -1.67 1.30
CA TRP A 4 -12.52 -1.21 2.15
C TRP A 4 -12.27 0.25 2.50
N PHE A 5 -13.17 1.13 2.15
CA PHE A 5 -12.99 2.57 2.37
C PHE A 5 -14.34 3.27 2.57
N ALA A 6 -14.31 4.49 3.06
CA ALA A 6 -15.49 5.34 3.20
C ALA A 6 -15.55 6.39 2.09
N VAL A 7 -16.75 6.63 1.60
CA VAL A 7 -17.05 7.75 0.69
C VAL A 7 -17.98 8.70 1.44
N PRO A 8 -17.52 9.91 1.74
CA PRO A 8 -18.35 10.91 2.43
C PRO A 8 -19.59 11.29 1.62
N ASP A 9 -20.71 11.48 2.27
CA ASP A 9 -21.92 12.08 1.68
C ASP A 9 -21.90 13.61 1.95
N GLY A 10 -21.18 14.38 1.11
CA GLY A 10 -21.09 15.83 1.27
C GLY A 10 -20.07 16.29 2.33
N ALA A 11 -20.32 17.48 2.92
CA ALA A 11 -19.38 18.15 3.83
C ALA A 11 -19.52 17.76 5.31
N GLU A 12 -20.49 16.93 5.68
CA GLU A 12 -20.66 16.52 7.07
C GLU A 12 -19.68 15.43 7.47
N ALA A 13 -18.83 15.74 8.43
CA ALA A 13 -17.91 14.76 9.01
C ALA A 13 -18.69 13.63 9.70
N GLY A 14 -18.34 12.38 9.38
CA GLY A 14 -18.93 11.20 9.99
C GLY A 14 -20.20 10.69 9.30
N SER A 15 -20.60 11.24 8.17
CA SER A 15 -21.65 10.68 7.31
C SER A 15 -21.07 10.21 5.98
N GLY A 16 -21.56 9.09 5.47
CA GLY A 16 -21.07 8.55 4.21
C GLY A 16 -21.49 7.10 4.01
N ARG A 17 -20.90 6.48 3.01
CA ARG A 17 -21.10 5.07 2.68
C ARG A 17 -19.78 4.33 2.70
N ARG A 18 -19.81 3.09 3.17
CA ARG A 18 -18.66 2.20 3.06
C ARG A 18 -18.73 1.48 1.72
N VAL A 19 -17.57 1.32 1.11
CA VAL A 19 -17.41 0.60 -0.15
C VAL A 19 -16.45 -0.55 0.09
N ALA A 20 -16.86 -1.74 -0.30
CA ALA A 20 -16.02 -2.93 -0.31
C ALA A 20 -15.73 -3.34 -1.75
N VAL A 21 -14.50 -3.71 -2.04
CA VAL A 21 -14.12 -4.35 -3.29
C VAL A 21 -13.67 -5.77 -2.97
N LEU A 22 -14.35 -6.74 -3.55
CA LEU A 22 -14.08 -8.16 -3.36
C LEU A 22 -13.63 -8.76 -4.70
N ALA A 23 -12.56 -9.54 -4.68
CA ALA A 23 -12.15 -10.34 -5.82
C ALA A 23 -12.64 -11.79 -5.65
N PHE A 24 -13.15 -12.35 -6.71
CA PHE A 24 -13.54 -13.75 -6.84
C PHE A 24 -12.66 -14.38 -7.91
N ASP A 25 -11.56 -14.97 -7.48
CA ASP A 25 -10.51 -15.50 -8.38
C ASP A 25 -11.05 -16.65 -9.27
N ALA A 26 -11.97 -17.46 -8.74
CA ALA A 26 -12.57 -18.55 -9.48
C ALA A 26 -13.32 -18.09 -10.74
N ASP A 27 -13.95 -16.92 -10.67
CA ASP A 27 -14.80 -16.38 -11.74
C ASP A 27 -14.12 -15.21 -12.46
N ASN A 28 -12.91 -14.85 -12.03
CA ASN A 28 -12.17 -13.66 -12.50
C ASN A 28 -13.03 -12.39 -12.46
N THR A 29 -13.79 -12.20 -11.37
CA THR A 29 -14.71 -11.08 -11.20
C THR A 29 -14.37 -10.21 -10.00
N LEU A 30 -14.67 -8.92 -10.13
CA LEU A 30 -14.64 -7.96 -9.02
C LEU A 30 -16.07 -7.56 -8.68
N VAL A 31 -16.41 -7.64 -7.40
CA VAL A 31 -17.71 -7.18 -6.89
C VAL A 31 -17.51 -5.96 -6.01
N VAL A 32 -18.23 -4.88 -6.32
CA VAL A 32 -18.23 -3.65 -5.53
C VAL A 32 -19.52 -3.60 -4.73
N GLY A 33 -19.40 -3.75 -3.41
CA GLY A 33 -20.50 -3.60 -2.46
C GLY A 33 -20.54 -2.19 -1.87
N ARG A 34 -21.74 -1.63 -1.72
CA ARG A 34 -21.96 -0.37 -1.01
C ARG A 34 -22.86 -0.60 0.20
N SER A 35 -22.48 -0.02 1.36
CA SER A 35 -23.36 -0.04 2.53
C SER A 35 -24.50 0.97 2.40
N LEU A 36 -25.51 0.82 3.25
CA LEU A 36 -26.40 1.93 3.59
C LEU A 36 -25.57 3.08 4.21
N PRO A 37 -26.08 4.32 4.17
CA PRO A 37 -25.44 5.42 4.85
C PRO A 37 -25.18 5.09 6.32
N PHE A 38 -24.03 5.51 6.82
CA PHE A 38 -23.69 5.40 8.24
C PHE A 38 -23.49 6.83 8.80
N THR A 39 -23.67 7.00 10.11
CA THR A 39 -23.52 8.33 10.73
C THR A 39 -22.29 8.44 11.59
N ARG A 40 -21.99 7.49 12.47
CA ARG A 40 -20.88 7.61 13.42
C ARG A 40 -20.10 6.33 13.65
N SER A 41 -20.76 5.18 13.58
CA SER A 41 -20.12 3.90 13.89
C SER A 41 -20.71 2.73 13.10
N TYR A 42 -20.02 1.60 13.15
CA TYR A 42 -20.47 0.33 12.58
C TYR A 42 -19.76 -0.85 13.29
N PRO A 43 -20.32 -2.05 13.30
CA PRO A 43 -19.64 -3.23 13.83
C PRO A 43 -18.35 -3.52 13.06
N SER A 44 -17.22 -3.70 13.77
CA SER A 44 -15.93 -3.97 13.15
C SER A 44 -15.92 -5.30 12.39
N LEU A 45 -15.40 -5.28 11.17
CA LEU A 45 -15.12 -6.47 10.36
C LEU A 45 -13.86 -7.19 10.83
N THR A 46 -12.92 -6.48 11.42
CA THR A 46 -11.62 -7.03 11.87
C THR A 46 -11.78 -8.18 12.83
N VAL A 47 -12.86 -8.18 13.62
CA VAL A 47 -13.17 -9.26 14.58
C VAL A 47 -13.28 -10.63 13.88
N THR A 48 -13.79 -10.66 12.65
CA THR A 48 -13.99 -11.89 11.88
C THR A 48 -13.07 -11.98 10.65
N HIS A 49 -12.55 -10.86 10.19
CA HIS A 49 -11.73 -10.75 8.99
C HIS A 49 -10.50 -9.88 9.29
N ALA A 50 -9.44 -10.49 9.80
CA ALA A 50 -8.22 -9.80 10.23
C ALA A 50 -7.62 -8.87 9.16
N GLN A 51 -7.75 -9.20 7.87
CA GLN A 51 -7.29 -8.37 6.76
C GLN A 51 -8.01 -7.00 6.64
N ALA A 52 -9.13 -6.80 7.32
CA ALA A 52 -9.83 -5.51 7.38
C ALA A 52 -9.15 -4.49 8.33
N HIS A 53 -8.25 -4.94 9.17
CA HIS A 53 -7.62 -4.21 10.27
C HIS A 53 -7.10 -2.81 9.90
N LEU A 54 -6.25 -2.71 8.90
CA LEU A 54 -5.69 -1.40 8.49
C LEU A 54 -6.72 -0.53 7.77
N PHE A 55 -7.60 -1.12 6.98
CA PHE A 55 -8.66 -0.38 6.29
C PHE A 55 -9.63 0.29 7.26
N GLU A 56 -10.03 -0.41 8.32
CA GLU A 56 -10.94 0.14 9.33
C GLU A 56 -10.29 1.26 10.15
N ARG A 57 -9.02 1.10 10.50
CA ARG A 57 -8.24 2.15 11.16
C ARG A 57 -8.09 3.39 10.28
N GLU A 58 -7.88 3.20 8.98
CA GLU A 58 -7.81 4.27 7.99
C GLU A 58 -9.14 5.03 7.89
N VAL A 59 -10.26 4.33 7.79
CA VAL A 59 -11.61 4.93 7.78
C VAL A 59 -11.87 5.73 9.05
N TRP A 60 -11.48 5.19 10.21
CA TRP A 60 -11.59 5.92 11.47
C TRP A 60 -10.71 7.17 11.51
N GLU A 61 -9.45 7.03 11.12
CA GLU A 61 -8.49 8.14 11.14
C GLU A 61 -8.90 9.29 10.21
N GLN A 62 -9.38 8.98 9.00
CA GLN A 62 -9.73 10.01 8.01
C GLN A 62 -11.13 10.60 8.18
N HIS A 63 -12.08 9.79 8.61
CA HIS A 63 -13.50 10.17 8.59
C HIS A 63 -14.15 10.19 9.97
N GLY A 64 -13.43 9.84 11.03
CA GLY A 64 -13.97 9.80 12.40
C GLY A 64 -15.04 8.73 12.63
N VAL A 65 -15.18 7.75 11.71
CA VAL A 65 -16.18 6.69 11.80
C VAL A 65 -15.63 5.53 12.62
N ILE A 66 -16.29 5.18 13.71
CA ILE A 66 -15.78 4.23 14.68
C ILE A 66 -16.15 2.78 14.31
N PRO A 67 -15.18 1.89 14.05
CA PRO A 67 -15.42 0.46 13.96
C PRO A 67 -15.58 -0.13 15.38
N GLU A 68 -16.82 -0.35 15.80
CA GLU A 68 -17.13 -0.85 17.15
C GLU A 68 -16.61 -2.26 17.36
N GLY A 69 -15.88 -2.47 18.45
CA GLY A 69 -15.26 -3.75 18.76
C GLY A 69 -13.96 -4.04 18.01
N HIS A 70 -13.40 -3.04 17.30
CA HIS A 70 -12.10 -3.21 16.67
C HIS A 70 -11.03 -3.57 17.71
N PRO A 71 -10.28 -4.67 17.55
CA PRO A 71 -9.36 -5.17 18.57
C PRO A 71 -8.18 -4.25 18.85
N TRP A 72 -7.84 -3.39 17.90
CA TRP A 72 -6.70 -2.50 18.00
C TRP A 72 -6.95 -1.18 17.25
N LEU A 73 -7.80 -0.32 17.80
CA LEU A 73 -8.13 0.96 17.18
C LEU A 73 -7.04 2.00 17.49
N LYS A 74 -6.14 2.20 16.55
CA LYS A 74 -4.99 3.09 16.64
C LYS A 74 -4.77 3.76 15.28
N PRO A 75 -4.31 5.03 15.22
CA PRO A 75 -3.99 5.70 13.95
C PRO A 75 -2.99 4.90 13.11
N VAL A 76 -3.19 4.90 11.79
CA VAL A 76 -2.26 4.25 10.84
C VAL A 76 -1.05 5.15 10.60
N ARG A 77 -1.30 6.44 10.39
CA ARG A 77 -0.25 7.40 10.04
C ARG A 77 0.16 8.23 11.25
N SER A 78 -0.73 9.02 11.75
CA SER A 78 -0.46 9.88 12.90
C SER A 78 -1.72 10.56 13.40
N SER A 79 -1.89 10.66 14.68
CA SER A 79 -2.84 11.58 15.27
C SER A 79 -2.18 12.95 15.45
N ALA A 80 -2.80 14.01 14.95
CA ALA A 80 -2.45 15.40 15.26
C ALA A 80 -0.97 15.80 15.01
N GLY A 81 -0.37 15.32 13.92
CA GLY A 81 0.96 15.79 13.50
C GLY A 81 2.15 15.10 14.17
N THR A 82 1.93 14.06 14.94
CA THR A 82 3.00 13.19 15.45
C THR A 82 3.38 12.14 14.41
N ALA A 83 4.68 11.92 14.20
CA ALA A 83 5.16 10.86 13.33
C ALA A 83 4.68 9.47 13.84
N PRO A 84 4.43 8.49 12.95
CA PRO A 84 3.98 7.16 13.33
C PRO A 84 4.80 6.51 14.44
N ALA A 85 6.13 6.66 14.40
CA ALA A 85 7.04 6.11 15.40
C ALA A 85 6.99 6.81 16.77
N ASN A 86 6.34 7.94 16.90
CA ASN A 86 6.22 8.70 18.14
C ASN A 86 4.89 8.45 18.87
N GLY A 87 4.11 7.48 18.39
CA GLY A 87 2.86 7.06 19.03
C GLY A 87 3.10 6.19 20.26
N THR A 88 2.00 5.83 20.91
CA THR A 88 2.01 4.86 22.02
C THR A 88 2.12 3.45 21.42
N PHE A 89 3.11 2.70 21.87
CA PHE A 89 3.31 1.30 21.50
C PHE A 89 2.89 0.38 22.64
N PHE A 90 2.53 -0.85 22.28
CA PHE A 90 2.26 -1.91 23.25
C PHE A 90 3.52 -2.20 24.05
N ARG A 91 3.34 -2.47 25.36
CA ARG A 91 4.42 -2.86 26.25
C ARG A 91 4.11 -4.19 26.93
N VAL A 92 5.13 -5.01 27.02
CA VAL A 92 5.11 -6.24 27.81
C VAL A 92 5.84 -5.95 29.12
N ASP A 93 5.22 -6.25 30.25
CA ASP A 93 5.83 -6.10 31.57
C ASP A 93 6.68 -7.32 31.91
N GLY A 94 7.86 -7.10 32.50
CA GLY A 94 8.77 -8.14 32.95
C GLY A 94 10.18 -7.60 33.25
N ALA A 95 10.83 -8.16 34.25
CA ALA A 95 12.16 -7.68 34.68
C ALA A 95 13.26 -7.89 33.61
N GLU A 96 13.09 -8.89 32.76
CA GLU A 96 14.04 -9.23 31.69
C GLU A 96 13.57 -8.76 30.30
N VAL A 97 12.42 -8.07 30.25
CA VAL A 97 11.88 -7.57 28.98
C VAL A 97 12.61 -6.31 28.58
N HIS A 98 13.06 -6.28 27.34
CA HIS A 98 13.68 -5.12 26.73
C HIS A 98 13.04 -4.80 25.39
N GLU A 99 13.17 -3.55 24.95
CA GLU A 99 12.60 -3.04 23.73
C GLU A 99 13.68 -2.84 22.68
N VAL A 100 13.43 -3.35 21.47
CA VAL A 100 14.29 -3.14 20.30
C VAL A 100 13.51 -2.39 19.24
N ALA A 101 14.07 -1.30 18.75
CA ALA A 101 13.46 -0.45 17.73
C ALA A 101 14.29 -0.47 16.45
N VAL A 102 13.65 -0.76 15.31
CA VAL A 102 14.29 -0.77 13.99
C VAL A 102 13.52 0.15 13.04
N GLY A 103 14.24 0.98 12.30
CA GLY A 103 13.64 1.90 11.33
C GLY A 103 13.04 3.18 11.98
N PRO A 104 12.52 4.10 11.16
CA PRO A 104 12.13 3.95 9.74
C PRO A 104 13.28 3.95 8.73
N ILE A 105 14.47 4.39 9.11
CA ILE A 105 15.67 4.32 8.27
C ILE A 105 16.40 3.02 8.61
N HIS A 106 16.38 2.08 7.68
CA HIS A 106 17.09 0.80 7.78
C HIS A 106 17.67 0.44 6.41
N ALA A 107 18.59 -0.51 6.37
CA ALA A 107 19.10 -1.04 5.11
C ALA A 107 17.95 -1.73 4.39
N GLY A 108 17.65 -1.34 3.15
CA GLY A 108 16.72 -2.06 2.65
C GLY A 108 15.99 -2.07 1.38
N ILE A 109 15.44 -3.21 1.15
CA ILE A 109 14.56 -3.58 0.06
C ILE A 109 13.16 -3.07 0.36
N ILE A 110 12.73 -3.14 1.63
CA ILE A 110 11.38 -2.75 2.05
C ILE A 110 11.26 -1.23 2.24
N GLU A 111 10.04 -0.74 2.07
CA GLU A 111 9.73 0.67 2.34
C GLU A 111 9.99 1.07 3.79
N PRO A 112 10.24 2.35 4.07
CA PRO A 112 10.44 2.84 5.43
C PRO A 112 9.29 2.44 6.34
N GLY A 113 9.61 1.71 7.40
CA GLY A 113 8.69 1.28 8.43
C GLY A 113 9.39 1.25 9.77
N HIS A 114 8.66 1.43 10.86
CA HIS A 114 9.19 1.30 12.20
C HIS A 114 8.71 -0.01 12.82
N PHE A 115 9.65 -0.79 13.29
CA PHE A 115 9.42 -2.10 13.91
C PHE A 115 9.79 -2.00 15.39
N ARG A 116 8.83 -2.24 16.27
CA ARG A 116 9.03 -2.20 17.71
C ARG A 116 8.85 -3.58 18.29
N PHE A 117 9.95 -4.17 18.75
CA PHE A 117 9.97 -5.49 19.36
C PHE A 117 9.98 -5.36 20.89
N GLN A 118 9.21 -6.22 21.53
CA GLN A 118 9.32 -6.49 22.97
C GLN A 118 9.95 -7.88 23.12
N CYS A 119 11.13 -7.98 23.69
CA CYS A 119 11.93 -9.20 23.73
C CYS A 119 12.29 -9.61 25.17
N ALA A 120 12.40 -10.92 25.37
CA ALA A 120 13.05 -11.51 26.54
C ALA A 120 14.25 -12.34 26.04
N GLY A 121 15.46 -11.82 26.17
CA GLY A 121 16.62 -12.38 25.51
C GLY A 121 16.44 -12.31 23.99
N GLU A 122 16.49 -13.47 23.31
CA GLU A 122 16.29 -13.60 21.86
C GLU A 122 14.83 -13.92 21.48
N GLU A 123 13.96 -14.15 22.45
CA GLU A 123 12.55 -14.44 22.20
C GLU A 123 11.77 -13.15 21.99
N VAL A 124 11.07 -13.06 20.86
CA VAL A 124 10.16 -11.95 20.55
C VAL A 124 8.79 -12.23 21.14
N LEU A 125 8.45 -11.49 22.17
CA LEU A 125 7.15 -11.59 22.86
C LEU A 125 6.04 -10.84 22.12
N HIS A 126 6.39 -9.69 21.50
CA HIS A 126 5.46 -8.88 20.75
C HIS A 126 6.20 -8.06 19.67
N LEU A 127 5.57 -7.91 18.52
CA LEU A 127 6.02 -7.05 17.45
C LEU A 127 4.89 -6.09 17.05
N GLU A 128 5.19 -4.81 17.07
CA GLU A 128 4.33 -3.78 16.50
C GLU A 128 5.02 -3.09 15.33
N ILE A 129 4.28 -2.93 14.23
CA ILE A 129 4.78 -2.31 13.00
C ILE A 129 4.02 -1.02 12.76
N ALA A 130 4.73 0.09 12.60
CA ALA A 130 4.18 1.37 12.19
C ALA A 130 4.61 1.68 10.75
N LEU A 131 3.64 1.88 9.88
CA LEU A 131 3.81 2.23 8.47
C LEU A 131 3.39 3.69 8.23
N GLY A 132 3.34 4.12 6.98
CA GLY A 132 2.85 5.45 6.61
C GLY A 132 3.91 6.51 6.43
N TYR A 133 5.19 6.18 6.50
CA TYR A 133 6.30 7.12 6.31
C TYR A 133 6.41 7.66 4.88
N GLN A 134 5.86 6.96 3.90
CA GLN A 134 5.83 7.40 2.50
C GLN A 134 4.48 7.98 2.08
N HIS A 135 3.59 8.27 3.02
CA HIS A 135 2.32 8.92 2.71
C HIS A 135 2.52 10.30 2.08
N ARG A 136 2.05 10.47 0.84
CA ARG A 136 2.21 11.70 0.06
C ARG A 136 0.88 12.37 -0.28
N GLY A 137 -0.23 11.85 0.23
CA GLY A 137 -1.56 12.38 -0.05
C GLY A 137 -2.04 12.17 -1.48
N VAL A 138 -1.59 11.12 -2.16
CA VAL A 138 -1.93 10.81 -3.56
C VAL A 138 -3.44 10.75 -3.77
N GLU A 139 -4.16 10.06 -2.90
CA GLU A 139 -5.62 9.95 -2.96
C GLU A 139 -6.30 11.31 -2.87
N ARG A 140 -5.79 12.21 -2.01
CA ARG A 140 -6.33 13.56 -1.86
C ARG A 140 -6.11 14.44 -3.11
N ALA A 141 -5.08 14.14 -3.88
CA ALA A 141 -4.76 14.88 -5.11
C ALA A 141 -5.60 14.43 -6.32
N LEU A 142 -6.25 13.27 -6.26
CA LEU A 142 -6.99 12.67 -7.38
C LEU A 142 -8.46 13.12 -7.54
N PRO A 143 -9.22 13.56 -6.49
CA PRO A 143 -10.60 13.96 -6.66
C PRO A 143 -10.78 15.07 -7.69
N GLY A 144 -11.88 15.00 -8.43
CA GLY A 144 -12.23 15.96 -9.49
C GLY A 144 -12.18 15.39 -10.90
N GLY A 145 -11.85 14.11 -11.00
CA GLY A 145 -11.83 13.36 -12.27
C GLY A 145 -10.52 13.44 -13.03
N PRO A 146 -10.41 12.75 -14.16
CA PRO A 146 -9.18 12.69 -14.94
C PRO A 146 -8.80 14.08 -15.50
N HIS A 147 -7.56 14.48 -15.29
CA HIS A 147 -6.94 15.66 -15.90
C HIS A 147 -5.56 15.31 -16.46
N ARG A 148 -4.92 16.27 -17.14
CA ARG A 148 -3.66 16.00 -17.87
C ARG A 148 -2.53 15.43 -17.01
N ALA A 149 -2.48 15.75 -15.71
CA ALA A 149 -1.45 15.27 -14.81
C ALA A 149 -1.81 13.95 -14.12
N THR A 150 -3.04 13.44 -14.26
CA THR A 150 -3.47 12.25 -13.49
C THR A 150 -2.65 11.01 -13.86
N MET A 151 -2.28 10.83 -15.13
CA MET A 151 -1.42 9.71 -15.54
C MET A 151 -0.08 9.75 -14.81
N SER A 152 0.60 10.89 -14.81
CA SER A 152 1.87 11.05 -14.08
C SER A 152 1.71 10.89 -12.56
N GLN A 153 0.56 11.26 -12.00
CA GLN A 153 0.27 10.98 -10.59
C GLN A 153 0.13 9.47 -10.33
N MET A 154 -0.51 8.73 -11.23
CA MET A 154 -0.60 7.27 -11.15
C MET A 154 0.78 6.61 -11.21
N GLU A 155 1.64 7.05 -12.12
CA GLU A 155 3.02 6.58 -12.23
C GLU A 155 3.83 6.78 -10.96
N THR A 156 3.49 7.77 -10.15
CA THR A 156 4.20 8.07 -8.88
C THR A 156 3.61 7.41 -7.63
N VAL A 157 2.56 6.61 -7.75
CA VAL A 157 1.96 5.89 -6.60
C VAL A 157 2.99 4.97 -5.95
N SER A 158 3.74 4.23 -6.75
CA SER A 158 4.91 3.46 -6.31
C SER A 158 6.00 3.53 -7.38
N GLY A 159 7.20 3.94 -7.01
CA GLY A 159 8.33 4.07 -7.94
C GLY A 159 8.75 2.77 -8.61
N ASP A 160 8.54 1.63 -7.95
CA ASP A 160 8.86 0.30 -8.46
C ASP A 160 7.71 -0.33 -9.29
N ALA A 161 6.56 0.32 -9.37
CA ALA A 161 5.36 -0.18 -10.05
C ALA A 161 4.70 0.90 -10.94
N THR A 162 5.48 1.72 -11.59
CA THR A 162 5.05 2.84 -12.44
C THR A 162 4.16 2.36 -13.57
N ILE A 163 4.60 1.35 -14.31
CA ILE A 163 3.87 0.79 -15.46
C ILE A 163 2.60 0.06 -14.99
N ALA A 164 2.68 -0.65 -13.88
CA ALA A 164 1.53 -1.36 -13.33
C ALA A 164 0.40 -0.39 -12.94
N HIS A 165 0.71 0.69 -12.22
CA HIS A 165 -0.28 1.69 -11.83
C HIS A 165 -0.83 2.48 -13.02
N ALA A 166 0.01 2.87 -13.98
CA ALA A 166 -0.42 3.52 -15.21
C ALA A 166 -1.35 2.62 -16.03
N THR A 167 -1.01 1.33 -16.15
CA THR A 167 -1.83 0.35 -16.87
C THR A 167 -3.17 0.13 -16.18
N ALA A 168 -3.18 -0.03 -14.85
CA ALA A 168 -4.40 -0.19 -14.06
C ALA A 168 -5.34 1.01 -14.25
N TYR A 169 -4.80 2.22 -14.17
CA TYR A 169 -5.57 3.45 -14.39
C TYR A 169 -6.13 3.54 -15.81
N ALA A 170 -5.30 3.26 -16.84
CA ALA A 170 -5.76 3.26 -18.23
C ALA A 170 -6.89 2.24 -18.45
N THR A 171 -6.77 1.04 -17.89
CA THR A 171 -7.81 -0.01 -17.96
C THR A 171 -9.13 0.43 -17.33
N VAL A 172 -9.07 1.13 -16.19
CA VAL A 172 -10.28 1.70 -15.55
C VAL A 172 -10.93 2.74 -16.44
N LEU A 173 -10.16 3.65 -17.03
CA LEU A 173 -10.69 4.67 -17.94
C LEU A 173 -11.30 4.06 -19.21
N GLU A 174 -10.62 3.10 -19.82
CA GLU A 174 -11.10 2.38 -21.00
C GLU A 174 -12.45 1.69 -20.71
N ALA A 175 -12.54 1.00 -19.57
CA ALA A 175 -13.79 0.36 -19.15
C ALA A 175 -14.93 1.37 -18.92
N LEU A 176 -14.65 2.49 -18.28
CA LEU A 176 -15.64 3.55 -18.04
C LEU A 176 -16.11 4.24 -19.33
N CYS A 177 -15.22 4.37 -20.32
CA CYS A 177 -15.53 4.99 -21.60
C CYS A 177 -16.09 4.00 -22.63
N GLY A 178 -16.10 2.71 -22.34
CA GLY A 178 -16.44 1.66 -23.31
C GLY A 178 -15.43 1.60 -24.48
N ALA A 179 -14.19 1.99 -24.24
CA ALA A 179 -13.13 1.97 -25.23
C ALA A 179 -12.32 0.68 -25.14
N GLU A 180 -11.91 0.15 -26.27
CA GLU A 180 -11.02 -1.01 -26.34
C GLU A 180 -9.63 -0.59 -26.83
N ALA A 181 -8.60 -0.94 -26.05
CA ALA A 181 -7.23 -0.71 -26.47
C ALA A 181 -6.90 -1.59 -27.70
N PRO A 182 -6.24 -1.04 -28.74
CA PRO A 182 -5.77 -1.82 -29.88
C PRO A 182 -4.86 -2.98 -29.43
N LEU A 183 -4.91 -4.10 -30.13
CA LEU A 183 -4.16 -5.32 -29.78
C LEU A 183 -2.66 -5.05 -29.61
N ARG A 184 -2.08 -4.20 -30.46
CA ARG A 184 -0.67 -3.79 -30.32
C ARG A 184 -0.41 -3.10 -28.98
N SER A 185 -1.30 -2.24 -28.50
CA SER A 185 -1.16 -1.55 -27.21
C SER A 185 -1.24 -2.53 -26.06
N GLN A 186 -2.11 -3.53 -26.15
CA GLN A 186 -2.22 -4.59 -25.14
C GLN A 186 -0.91 -5.39 -25.03
N TRP A 187 -0.32 -5.76 -26.16
CA TRP A 187 0.98 -6.45 -26.18
C TRP A 187 2.13 -5.60 -25.64
N LEU A 188 2.16 -4.30 -25.96
CA LEU A 188 3.19 -3.40 -25.43
C LEU A 188 3.06 -3.22 -23.91
N ARG A 189 1.83 -3.09 -23.40
CA ARG A 189 1.58 -3.06 -21.95
C ARG A 189 2.03 -4.34 -21.26
N ALA A 190 1.68 -5.50 -21.83
CA ALA A 190 2.11 -6.78 -21.26
C ALA A 190 3.63 -6.91 -21.23
N LEU A 191 4.31 -6.53 -22.33
CA LEU A 191 5.78 -6.55 -22.38
C LEU A 191 6.40 -5.62 -21.33
N ALA A 192 5.91 -4.40 -21.25
CA ALA A 192 6.43 -3.41 -20.30
C ALA A 192 6.22 -3.85 -18.83
N LEU A 193 5.06 -4.44 -18.51
CA LEU A 193 4.77 -5.01 -17.18
C LEU A 193 5.73 -6.14 -16.83
N GLU A 194 6.08 -7.00 -17.76
CA GLU A 194 7.05 -8.08 -17.49
C GLU A 194 8.48 -7.54 -17.33
N LEU A 195 8.86 -6.51 -18.05
CA LEU A 195 10.16 -5.84 -17.87
C LEU A 195 10.24 -5.17 -16.49
N GLU A 196 9.19 -4.50 -16.04
CA GLU A 196 9.09 -3.94 -14.69
C GLU A 196 9.18 -5.03 -13.63
N ARG A 197 8.47 -6.15 -13.81
CA ARG A 197 8.53 -7.30 -12.91
C ARG A 197 9.94 -7.88 -12.81
N LEU A 198 10.64 -8.04 -13.94
CA LEU A 198 12.01 -8.53 -13.97
C LEU A 198 12.97 -7.57 -13.26
N ALA A 199 12.80 -6.25 -13.48
CA ALA A 199 13.58 -5.24 -12.78
C ALA A 199 13.43 -5.34 -11.25
N ASN A 200 12.20 -5.54 -10.77
CA ASN A 200 11.89 -5.70 -9.36
C ASN A 200 12.46 -6.99 -8.78
N HIS A 201 12.26 -8.13 -9.42
CA HIS A 201 12.80 -9.41 -8.94
C HIS A 201 14.33 -9.39 -8.87
N VAL A 202 14.99 -8.84 -9.89
CA VAL A 202 16.46 -8.70 -9.87
C VAL A 202 16.91 -7.70 -8.81
N GLY A 203 16.14 -6.63 -8.58
CA GLY A 203 16.37 -5.66 -7.52
C GLY A 203 16.32 -6.32 -6.13
N ASP A 204 15.31 -7.12 -5.87
CA ASP A 204 15.12 -7.83 -4.61
C ASP A 204 16.24 -8.85 -4.36
N LEU A 205 16.62 -9.61 -5.39
CA LEU A 205 17.76 -10.54 -5.30
C LEU A 205 19.07 -9.80 -4.99
N GLY A 206 19.28 -8.64 -5.63
CA GLY A 206 20.45 -7.80 -5.37
C GLY A 206 20.46 -7.25 -3.95
N GLY A 207 19.31 -6.84 -3.45
CA GLY A 207 19.13 -6.37 -2.08
C GLY A 207 19.41 -7.46 -1.05
N LEU A 208 18.83 -8.65 -1.23
CA LEU A 208 19.12 -9.81 -0.37
C LEU A 208 20.62 -10.17 -0.36
N ALA A 209 21.26 -10.17 -1.52
CA ALA A 209 22.69 -10.40 -1.61
C ALA A 209 23.50 -9.34 -0.87
N ASN A 210 23.09 -8.08 -0.93
CA ASN A 210 23.72 -6.99 -0.19
C ASN A 210 23.55 -7.16 1.33
N ASP A 211 22.38 -7.53 1.80
CA ASP A 211 22.07 -7.71 3.23
C ASP A 211 22.92 -8.82 3.88
N VAL A 212 23.26 -9.85 3.11
CA VAL A 212 24.18 -10.90 3.57
C VAL A 212 25.64 -10.64 3.17
N ALA A 213 25.97 -9.42 2.77
CA ALA A 213 27.30 -8.99 2.34
C ALA A 213 27.90 -9.77 1.14
N PHE A 214 27.05 -10.37 0.30
CA PHE A 214 27.50 -11.05 -0.92
C PHE A 214 27.57 -10.08 -2.10
N LEU A 215 28.53 -9.17 -2.05
CA LEU A 215 28.67 -8.02 -2.95
C LEU A 215 28.82 -8.37 -4.44
N PRO A 216 29.50 -9.45 -4.88
CA PRO A 216 29.57 -9.78 -6.31
C PRO A 216 28.19 -9.97 -6.95
N THR A 217 27.30 -10.71 -6.29
CA THR A 217 25.93 -10.92 -6.76
C THR A 217 25.13 -9.63 -6.69
N ALA A 218 25.26 -8.85 -5.61
CA ALA A 218 24.59 -7.55 -5.49
C ALA A 218 24.98 -6.62 -6.66
N ALA A 219 26.25 -6.52 -7.01
CA ALA A 219 26.74 -5.71 -8.14
C ALA A 219 26.21 -6.22 -9.50
N ALA A 220 26.22 -7.55 -9.72
CA ALA A 220 25.69 -8.15 -10.93
C ALA A 220 24.19 -7.87 -11.10
N CYS A 221 23.40 -8.06 -10.04
CA CYS A 221 21.98 -7.76 -10.03
C CYS A 221 21.72 -6.27 -10.30
N GLY A 222 22.50 -5.37 -9.70
CA GLY A 222 22.37 -3.93 -9.95
C GLY A 222 22.54 -3.56 -11.43
N LYS A 223 23.53 -4.18 -12.11
CA LYS A 223 23.71 -3.99 -13.54
C LYS A 223 22.54 -4.51 -14.36
N ILE A 224 22.11 -5.76 -14.11
CA ILE A 224 21.01 -6.41 -14.85
C ILE A 224 19.70 -5.63 -14.63
N ARG A 225 19.46 -5.17 -13.39
CA ARG A 225 18.29 -4.31 -13.10
C ARG A 225 18.31 -3.04 -13.95
N GLY A 226 19.47 -2.39 -14.07
CA GLY A 226 19.63 -1.21 -14.90
C GLY A 226 19.27 -1.47 -16.37
N ASP A 227 19.67 -2.61 -16.92
CA ASP A 227 19.31 -3.01 -18.29
C ASP A 227 17.79 -3.17 -18.44
N PHE A 228 17.11 -3.81 -17.48
CA PHE A 228 15.64 -3.94 -17.50
C PHE A 228 14.91 -2.61 -17.30
N LEU A 229 15.43 -1.67 -16.55
CA LEU A 229 14.84 -0.33 -16.38
C LEU A 229 15.00 0.55 -17.65
N ASN A 230 16.09 0.37 -18.40
CA ASN A 230 16.31 1.11 -19.65
C ASN A 230 15.43 0.62 -20.82
N LEU A 231 15.01 -0.65 -20.82
CA LEU A 231 14.14 -1.18 -21.86
C LEU A 231 12.73 -0.56 -21.90
N PRO A 232 12.03 -0.36 -20.79
CA PRO A 232 10.77 0.37 -20.75
C PRO A 232 10.89 1.81 -21.28
N ASP A 233 11.98 2.50 -20.99
CA ASP A 233 12.23 3.84 -21.53
C ASP A 233 12.22 3.86 -23.08
N LEU A 234 12.81 2.86 -23.71
CA LEU A 234 12.76 2.70 -25.17
C LEU A 234 11.37 2.39 -25.72
N VAL A 235 10.52 1.73 -24.93
CA VAL A 235 9.19 1.26 -25.34
C VAL A 235 8.12 2.33 -25.12
N CYS A 236 8.13 3.00 -24.00
CA CYS A 236 7.08 3.92 -23.55
C CYS A 236 7.60 5.26 -23.01
N GLY A 237 8.91 5.47 -22.97
CA GLY A 237 9.50 6.73 -22.50
C GLY A 237 9.44 6.91 -20.99
N ASN A 238 9.50 5.82 -20.22
CA ASN A 238 9.38 5.85 -18.76
C ASN A 238 10.36 4.87 -18.11
#